data_5b275338d6b86d58ca6907f7f3ce09dc
#
_entry.id   5b275338d6b86d58ca6907f7f3ce09dc
#
_cell.length_a   1.000
_cell.length_b   1.000
_cell.length_c   1.000
_cell.angle_alpha   90.00
_cell.angle_beta   90.00
_cell.angle_gamma   90.00
#
_symmetry.space_group_name_H-M   'P 1'
#
loop_
_entity.id
_entity.type
_entity.pdbx_description
1 polymer ?
#
loop_
_entity_poly.entity_id
_entity_poly.type
_entity_poly.pdbx_seq_one_letter_code
_entity_poly.pdbx_strand_id
1 'polypeptide(L)'
;MPQAVFLKDVFEFVLLLFSLCVHESAHAWTASLLGDHTARLEGRITLNPAYHVDPVGTLLVPALIIFGPLFGFSLFSGFIIGWAKPTPIITRNFRKIIRDENLVSLAGPAANLLLVLIAFAVLAVMALVLPNGPDLVLKSFAASLGAHANVIPQPAMLLCSLTIFINLSLFFFNLLPIPPLDGSHILRNMLPYGAVQVYDRIGSGWISWILMFFLGGFILNLFMFPTLTLVFSALQHL
;
A
#
# COMPACT_ATOMS: atom_id res chain seq x y z
N MET A 1 -24.22 -14.85 -3.36
CA MET A 1 -23.26 -14.05 -4.12
C MET A 1 -23.15 -12.58 -3.69
N PRO A 2 -24.20 -11.77 -3.55
CA PRO A 2 -24.04 -10.35 -3.16
C PRO A 2 -23.35 -10.15 -1.81
N GLN A 3 -23.64 -10.98 -0.80
CA GLN A 3 -23.09 -10.84 0.55
C GLN A 3 -21.59 -11.11 0.62
N ALA A 4 -21.06 -12.09 -0.12
CA ALA A 4 -19.64 -12.41 -0.13
C ALA A 4 -18.80 -11.32 -0.81
N VAL A 5 -19.34 -10.72 -1.89
CA VAL A 5 -18.71 -9.58 -2.58
C VAL A 5 -18.67 -8.37 -1.64
N PHE A 6 -19.78 -8.05 -1.03
CA PHE A 6 -19.86 -6.93 -0.09
C PHE A 6 -18.91 -7.10 1.10
N LEU A 7 -18.81 -8.32 1.66
CA LEU A 7 -17.88 -8.60 2.77
C LEU A 7 -16.41 -8.40 2.34
N LYS A 8 -16.05 -8.87 1.13
CA LYS A 8 -14.72 -8.64 0.55
C LYS A 8 -14.44 -7.15 0.43
N ASP A 9 -15.36 -6.38 -0.12
CA ASP A 9 -15.19 -4.95 -0.36
C ASP A 9 -15.04 -4.18 0.96
N VAL A 10 -15.78 -4.56 2.02
CA VAL A 10 -15.62 -4.00 3.37
C VAL A 10 -14.24 -4.33 3.94
N PHE A 11 -13.78 -5.59 3.81
CA PHE A 11 -12.43 -5.96 4.27
C PHE A 11 -11.35 -5.20 3.52
N GLU A 12 -11.50 -5.07 2.21
CA GLU A 12 -10.56 -4.34 1.35
C GLU A 12 -10.44 -2.87 1.77
N PHE A 13 -11.57 -2.21 2.01
CA PHE A 13 -11.59 -0.82 2.49
C PHE A 13 -10.95 -0.64 3.88
N VAL A 14 -11.33 -1.49 4.85
CA VAL A 14 -10.77 -1.43 6.21
C VAL A 14 -9.28 -1.73 6.22
N LEU A 15 -8.84 -2.74 5.46
CA LEU A 15 -7.43 -3.08 5.35
C LEU A 15 -6.61 -1.98 4.67
N LEU A 16 -7.16 -1.32 3.65
CA LEU A 16 -6.51 -0.18 3.02
C LEU A 16 -6.27 0.95 4.04
N LEU A 17 -7.31 1.32 4.81
CA LEU A 17 -7.19 2.34 5.86
C LEU A 17 -6.13 1.96 6.90
N PHE A 18 -6.17 0.72 7.37
CA PHE A 18 -5.19 0.22 8.33
C PHE A 18 -3.76 0.25 7.78
N SER A 19 -3.57 -0.23 6.54
CA SER A 19 -2.26 -0.26 5.88
C SER A 19 -1.67 1.14 5.66
N LEU A 20 -2.51 2.12 5.31
CA LEU A 20 -2.10 3.52 5.22
C LEU A 20 -1.73 4.10 6.59
N CYS A 21 -2.47 3.77 7.67
CA CYS A 21 -2.11 4.20 9.02
C CYS A 21 -0.75 3.64 9.47
N VAL A 22 -0.48 2.37 9.20
CA VAL A 22 0.81 1.73 9.50
C VAL A 22 1.94 2.42 8.73
N HIS A 23 1.73 2.66 7.44
CA HIS A 23 2.66 3.34 6.55
C HIS A 23 3.03 4.74 7.05
N GLU A 24 2.03 5.60 7.28
CA GLU A 24 2.25 6.97 7.77
C GLU A 24 2.87 7.00 9.18
N SER A 25 2.44 6.08 10.06
CA SER A 25 3.03 5.95 11.40
C SER A 25 4.51 5.54 11.34
N ALA A 26 4.90 4.72 10.36
CA ALA A 26 6.28 4.32 10.16
C ALA A 26 7.16 5.50 9.74
N HIS A 27 6.68 6.37 8.85
CA HIS A 27 7.35 7.63 8.53
C HIS A 27 7.54 8.51 9.77
N ALA A 28 6.45 8.75 10.52
CA ALA A 28 6.47 9.57 11.73
C ALA A 28 7.42 9.02 12.80
N TRP A 29 7.39 7.72 13.02
CA TRP A 29 8.26 7.04 13.98
C TRP A 29 9.73 7.13 13.59
N THR A 30 10.05 6.82 12.35
CA THR A 30 11.43 6.88 11.82
C THR A 30 11.97 8.31 11.85
N ALA A 31 11.19 9.31 11.44
CA ALA A 31 11.57 10.71 11.53
C ALA A 31 11.91 11.12 12.97
N SER A 32 11.07 10.69 13.94
CA SER A 32 11.32 10.95 15.37
C SER A 32 12.63 10.33 15.88
N LEU A 33 12.97 9.12 15.43
CA LEU A 33 14.24 8.46 15.79
C LEU A 33 15.47 9.18 15.21
N LEU A 34 15.31 9.83 14.05
CA LEU A 34 16.39 10.50 13.32
C LEU A 34 16.54 11.98 13.68
N GLY A 35 15.70 12.50 14.60
CA GLY A 35 15.82 13.84 15.18
C GLY A 35 14.70 14.81 14.85
N ASP A 36 13.81 14.48 13.90
CA ASP A 36 12.62 15.28 13.64
C ASP A 36 11.42 14.79 14.46
N HIS A 37 11.12 15.50 15.54
CA HIS A 37 10.00 15.19 16.42
C HIS A 37 8.67 15.85 16.00
N THR A 38 8.60 16.52 14.86
CA THR A 38 7.42 17.27 14.41
C THR A 38 6.18 16.38 14.35
N ALA A 39 6.25 15.28 13.61
CA ALA A 39 5.13 14.34 13.49
C ALA A 39 4.75 13.68 14.83
N ARG A 40 5.72 13.42 15.70
CA ARG A 40 5.46 12.89 17.04
C ARG A 40 4.68 13.88 17.90
N LEU A 41 5.05 15.15 17.88
CA LEU A 41 4.36 16.21 18.64
C LEU A 41 2.94 16.44 18.15
N GLU A 42 2.67 16.18 16.87
CA GLU A 42 1.31 16.20 16.28
C GLU A 42 0.51 14.91 16.54
N GLY A 43 1.06 13.94 17.29
CA GLY A 43 0.37 12.69 17.60
C GLY A 43 0.26 11.73 16.40
N ARG A 44 1.15 11.87 15.37
CA ARG A 44 1.13 11.04 14.16
C ARG A 44 1.69 9.62 14.35
N ILE A 45 2.34 9.32 15.48
CA ILE A 45 2.78 7.96 15.81
C ILE A 45 1.62 7.21 16.45
N THR A 46 0.65 6.82 15.64
CA THR A 46 -0.58 6.17 16.07
C THR A 46 -1.20 5.36 14.94
N LEU A 47 -1.91 4.28 15.27
CA LEU A 47 -2.73 3.53 14.31
C LEU A 47 -4.18 4.04 14.24
N ASN A 48 -4.51 5.13 14.95
CA ASN A 48 -5.82 5.76 14.86
C ASN A 48 -5.98 6.47 13.50
N PRO A 49 -6.89 6.01 12.63
CA PRO A 49 -7.06 6.58 11.29
C PRO A 49 -7.41 8.06 11.29
N ALA A 50 -8.04 8.58 12.35
CA ALA A 50 -8.41 10.00 12.43
C ALA A 50 -7.22 10.96 12.24
N TYR A 51 -6.01 10.52 12.53
CA TYR A 51 -4.79 11.32 12.35
C TYR A 51 -4.20 11.25 10.94
N HIS A 52 -4.54 10.22 10.14
CA HIS A 52 -3.95 9.93 8.84
C HIS A 52 -4.93 10.08 7.67
N VAL A 53 -6.22 10.11 7.97
CA VAL A 53 -7.28 10.17 6.97
C VAL A 53 -7.33 11.55 6.31
N ASP A 54 -7.30 11.55 4.97
CA ASP A 54 -7.78 12.64 4.13
C ASP A 54 -9.23 12.33 3.70
N PRO A 55 -10.21 13.23 3.91
CA PRO A 55 -11.61 12.94 3.61
C PRO A 55 -11.86 12.54 2.15
N VAL A 56 -11.10 13.10 1.23
CA VAL A 56 -11.25 12.82 -0.21
C VAL A 56 -10.37 11.64 -0.62
N GLY A 57 -9.07 11.72 -0.34
CA GLY A 57 -8.10 10.74 -0.83
C GLY A 57 -8.15 9.40 -0.13
N THR A 58 -8.48 9.38 1.16
CA THR A 58 -8.46 8.15 1.96
C THR A 58 -9.85 7.53 2.11
N LEU A 59 -10.93 8.34 2.12
CA LEU A 59 -12.29 7.84 2.30
C LEU A 59 -13.08 7.85 0.99
N LEU A 60 -13.31 9.03 0.40
CA LEU A 60 -14.24 9.16 -0.71
C LEU A 60 -13.78 8.40 -1.96
N VAL A 61 -12.54 8.63 -2.40
CA VAL A 61 -12.03 8.02 -3.64
C VAL A 61 -11.94 6.50 -3.54
N PRO A 62 -11.31 5.90 -2.51
CA PRO A 62 -11.31 4.46 -2.36
C PRO A 62 -12.71 3.86 -2.18
N ALA A 63 -13.60 4.52 -1.44
CA ALA A 63 -14.98 4.06 -1.30
C ALA A 63 -15.72 4.01 -2.65
N LEU A 64 -15.57 5.03 -3.49
CA LEU A 64 -16.16 5.05 -4.83
C LEU A 64 -15.57 3.95 -5.75
N ILE A 65 -14.29 3.66 -5.62
CA ILE A 65 -13.63 2.62 -6.43
C ILE A 65 -14.07 1.23 -5.97
N ILE A 66 -14.05 0.97 -4.66
CA ILE A 66 -14.34 -0.35 -4.07
C ILE A 66 -15.84 -0.67 -4.14
N PHE A 67 -16.69 0.26 -3.70
CA PHE A 67 -18.14 0.03 -3.62
C PHE A 67 -18.91 0.47 -4.87
N GLY A 68 -18.32 1.27 -5.76
CA GLY A 68 -18.97 1.75 -6.99
C GLY A 68 -19.57 0.65 -7.85
N PRO A 69 -18.88 -0.49 -8.09
CA PRO A 69 -19.45 -1.61 -8.86
C PRO A 69 -20.76 -2.16 -8.29
N LEU A 70 -20.99 -2.07 -6.98
CA LEU A 70 -22.26 -2.47 -6.34
C LEU A 70 -23.44 -1.59 -6.77
N PHE A 71 -23.15 -0.36 -7.19
CA PHE A 71 -24.14 0.64 -7.65
C PHE A 71 -24.17 0.79 -9.17
N GLY A 72 -23.48 -0.10 -9.90
CA GLY A 72 -23.49 -0.15 -11.37
C GLY A 72 -22.55 0.84 -12.06
N PHE A 73 -21.63 1.50 -11.34
CA PHE A 73 -20.57 2.31 -11.94
C PHE A 73 -19.20 1.78 -11.51
N SER A 74 -18.29 1.67 -12.49
CA SER A 74 -16.91 1.24 -12.26
C SER A 74 -15.98 2.38 -12.63
N LEU A 75 -15.43 3.03 -11.63
CA LEU A 75 -14.33 3.99 -11.78
C LEU A 75 -13.02 3.24 -11.58
N PHE A 76 -12.18 3.18 -12.62
CA PHE A 76 -10.85 2.58 -12.53
C PHE A 76 -10.84 1.10 -12.08
N SER A 77 -11.50 0.22 -12.87
CA SER A 77 -11.55 -1.21 -12.57
C SER A 77 -10.15 -1.81 -12.38
N GLY A 78 -9.90 -2.40 -11.21
CA GLY A 78 -8.67 -3.10 -10.89
C GLY A 78 -7.55 -2.25 -10.28
N PHE A 79 -7.79 -0.97 -9.99
CA PHE A 79 -6.79 -0.09 -9.38
C PHE A 79 -7.39 0.71 -8.23
N ILE A 80 -6.92 0.44 -7.01
CA ILE A 80 -7.32 1.23 -5.85
C ILE A 80 -6.39 2.43 -5.76
N ILE A 81 -6.95 3.62 -5.98
CA ILE A 81 -6.24 4.89 -5.86
C ILE A 81 -6.71 5.58 -4.59
N GLY A 82 -5.76 6.12 -3.87
CA GLY A 82 -6.03 6.91 -2.68
C GLY A 82 -4.74 7.53 -2.17
N TRP A 83 -4.88 8.54 -1.31
CA TRP A 83 -3.77 9.15 -0.60
C TRP A 83 -4.16 9.41 0.84
N ALA A 84 -3.18 9.34 1.73
CA ALA A 84 -3.34 9.70 3.13
C ALA A 84 -3.00 11.18 3.34
N LYS A 85 -3.39 11.72 4.49
CA LYS A 85 -2.90 13.01 4.95
C LYS A 85 -1.40 12.90 5.24
N PRO A 86 -0.53 13.59 4.49
CA PRO A 86 0.91 13.39 4.58
C PRO A 86 1.45 13.66 5.97
N THR A 87 2.41 12.86 6.39
CA THR A 87 3.12 13.03 7.66
C THR A 87 4.01 14.27 7.59
N PRO A 88 3.88 15.25 8.51
CA PRO A 88 4.71 16.45 8.51
C PRO A 88 6.15 16.11 8.87
N ILE A 89 7.07 16.43 7.97
CA ILE A 89 8.51 16.18 8.12
C ILE A 89 9.28 17.47 7.84
N ILE A 90 10.19 17.82 8.75
CA ILE A 90 11.08 18.96 8.62
C ILE A 90 12.52 18.45 8.46
N THR A 91 12.98 18.36 7.21
CA THR A 91 14.27 17.75 6.86
C THR A 91 15.48 18.40 7.52
N ARG A 92 15.42 19.72 7.82
CA ARG A 92 16.48 20.46 8.54
C ARG A 92 16.71 19.96 9.99
N ASN A 93 15.77 19.22 10.57
CA ASN A 93 15.87 18.66 11.92
C ASN A 93 16.68 17.36 11.93
N PHE A 94 16.92 16.74 10.77
CA PHE A 94 17.68 15.49 10.68
C PHE A 94 19.17 15.69 10.96
N ARG A 95 19.80 14.67 11.53
CA ARG A 95 21.23 14.66 11.81
C ARG A 95 22.07 14.59 10.53
N LYS A 96 21.63 13.78 9.56
CA LYS A 96 22.24 13.61 8.23
C LYS A 96 21.13 13.72 7.17
N ILE A 97 20.87 14.93 6.67
CA ILE A 97 19.70 15.29 5.89
C ILE A 97 19.37 14.25 4.80
N ILE A 98 20.26 14.02 3.85
CA ILE A 98 20.03 13.13 2.71
C ILE A 98 19.80 11.69 3.16
N ARG A 99 20.64 11.15 4.04
CA ARG A 99 20.52 9.78 4.52
C ARG A 99 19.23 9.57 5.30
N ASP A 100 18.94 10.50 6.20
CA ASP A 100 17.84 10.36 7.14
C ASP A 100 16.49 10.57 6.41
N GLU A 101 16.42 11.48 5.44
CA GLU A 101 15.27 11.63 4.55
C GLU A 101 15.01 10.35 3.74
N ASN A 102 16.05 9.73 3.16
CA ASN A 102 15.90 8.46 2.44
C ASN A 102 15.42 7.33 3.35
N LEU A 103 15.92 7.25 4.60
CA LEU A 103 15.46 6.26 5.57
C LEU A 103 13.99 6.47 5.97
N VAL A 104 13.58 7.73 6.13
CA VAL A 104 12.18 8.05 6.40
C VAL A 104 11.31 7.67 5.21
N SER A 105 11.70 8.03 3.98
CA SER A 105 10.94 7.68 2.77
C SER A 105 10.83 6.16 2.57
N LEU A 106 11.84 5.37 2.96
CA LEU A 106 11.76 3.91 2.91
C LEU A 106 10.91 3.29 4.03
N ALA A 107 10.68 4.00 5.13
CA ALA A 107 10.03 3.44 6.31
C ALA A 107 8.58 3.01 6.05
N GLY A 108 7.81 3.81 5.32
CA GLY A 108 6.43 3.48 4.92
C GLY A 108 6.36 2.21 4.08
N PRO A 109 7.04 2.17 2.91
CA PRO A 109 7.13 0.96 2.10
C PRO A 109 7.62 -0.27 2.88
N ALA A 110 8.65 -0.12 3.71
CA ALA A 110 9.18 -1.22 4.53
C ALA A 110 8.14 -1.75 5.53
N ALA A 111 7.33 -0.88 6.13
CA ALA A 111 6.24 -1.29 7.01
C ALA A 111 5.14 -2.06 6.25
N ASN A 112 4.81 -1.66 5.03
CA ASN A 112 3.90 -2.41 4.17
C ASN A 112 4.46 -3.80 3.82
N LEU A 113 5.75 -3.88 3.46
CA LEU A 113 6.40 -5.17 3.19
C LEU A 113 6.39 -6.07 4.45
N LEU A 114 6.57 -5.51 5.63
CA LEU A 114 6.46 -6.27 6.89
C LEU A 114 5.05 -6.86 7.08
N LEU A 115 4.00 -6.09 6.78
CA LEU A 115 2.61 -6.61 6.81
C LEU A 115 2.40 -7.74 5.81
N VAL A 116 3.00 -7.67 4.62
CA VAL A 116 2.99 -8.77 3.63
C VAL A 116 3.63 -10.03 4.22
N LEU A 117 4.82 -9.90 4.82
CA LEU A 117 5.55 -11.04 5.39
C LEU A 117 4.77 -11.68 6.55
N ILE A 118 4.14 -10.88 7.41
CA ILE A 118 3.30 -11.38 8.50
C ILE A 118 2.09 -12.13 7.93
N ALA A 119 1.37 -11.55 6.98
CA ALA A 119 0.19 -12.17 6.38
C ALA A 119 0.55 -13.47 5.63
N PHE A 120 1.69 -13.48 4.92
CA PHE A 120 2.22 -14.68 4.27
C PHE A 120 2.53 -15.78 5.29
N ALA A 121 3.22 -15.46 6.39
CA ALA A 121 3.53 -16.44 7.44
C ALA A 121 2.26 -17.04 8.07
N VAL A 122 1.24 -16.21 8.30
CA VAL A 122 -0.06 -16.68 8.80
C VAL A 122 -0.73 -17.62 7.79
N LEU A 123 -0.76 -17.27 6.50
CA LEU A 123 -1.30 -18.13 5.45
C LEU A 123 -0.54 -19.45 5.33
N ALA A 124 0.78 -19.43 5.42
CA ALA A 124 1.61 -20.62 5.38
C ALA A 124 1.29 -21.56 6.56
N VAL A 125 1.16 -21.03 7.78
CA VAL A 125 0.73 -21.82 8.94
C VAL A 125 -0.67 -22.41 8.72
N MET A 126 -1.62 -21.62 8.20
CA MET A 126 -2.98 -22.11 7.91
C MET A 126 -2.97 -23.19 6.82
N ALA A 127 -2.12 -23.06 5.80
CA ALA A 127 -1.96 -24.06 4.76
C ALA A 127 -1.46 -25.41 5.33
N LEU A 128 -0.54 -25.37 6.29
CA LEU A 128 0.04 -26.57 6.90
C LEU A 128 -0.88 -27.25 7.94
N VAL A 129 -1.69 -26.47 8.66
CA VAL A 129 -2.46 -26.97 9.81
C VAL A 129 -3.88 -27.41 9.42
N LEU A 130 -4.49 -26.77 8.42
CA LEU A 130 -5.87 -27.04 8.05
C LEU A 130 -6.00 -28.19 7.05
N PRO A 131 -7.05 -29.03 7.15
CA PRO A 131 -7.36 -30.03 6.12
C PRO A 131 -7.60 -29.32 4.77
N ASN A 132 -6.92 -29.78 3.71
CA ASN A 132 -6.92 -29.15 2.39
C ASN A 132 -6.46 -27.68 2.42
N GLY A 133 -5.58 -27.32 3.36
CA GLY A 133 -5.10 -25.97 3.59
C GLY A 133 -4.57 -25.27 2.33
N PRO A 134 -3.67 -25.88 1.53
CA PRO A 134 -3.17 -25.27 0.30
C PRO A 134 -4.28 -24.90 -0.70
N ASP A 135 -5.26 -25.77 -0.91
CA ASP A 135 -6.41 -25.52 -1.78
C ASP A 135 -7.28 -24.36 -1.28
N LEU A 136 -7.50 -24.29 0.05
CA LEU A 136 -8.28 -23.22 0.67
C LEU A 136 -7.57 -21.86 0.55
N VAL A 137 -6.25 -21.84 0.74
CA VAL A 137 -5.43 -20.63 0.55
C VAL A 137 -5.51 -20.13 -0.90
N LEU A 138 -5.35 -21.03 -1.88
CA LEU A 138 -5.44 -20.68 -3.29
C LEU A 138 -6.81 -20.11 -3.67
N LYS A 139 -7.90 -20.74 -3.19
CA LYS A 139 -9.26 -20.24 -3.41
C LYS A 139 -9.47 -18.87 -2.79
N SER A 140 -8.96 -18.65 -1.57
CA SER A 140 -9.05 -17.36 -0.87
C SER A 140 -8.27 -16.27 -1.58
N PHE A 141 -7.10 -16.63 -2.12
CA PHE A 141 -6.28 -15.71 -2.89
C PHE A 141 -6.94 -15.38 -4.25
N ALA A 142 -7.46 -16.36 -4.98
CA ALA A 142 -8.21 -16.12 -6.21
C ALA A 142 -9.42 -15.21 -5.97
N ALA A 143 -10.11 -15.39 -4.83
CA ALA A 143 -11.22 -14.52 -4.43
C ALA A 143 -10.75 -13.08 -4.12
N SER A 144 -9.56 -12.90 -3.53
CA SER A 144 -8.99 -11.57 -3.29
C SER A 144 -8.69 -10.81 -4.59
N LEU A 145 -8.37 -11.52 -5.66
CA LEU A 145 -8.14 -10.97 -7.00
C LEU A 145 -9.43 -10.79 -7.83
N GLY A 146 -10.60 -11.02 -7.23
CA GLY A 146 -11.90 -10.84 -7.91
C GLY A 146 -12.36 -12.05 -8.72
N ALA A 147 -11.66 -13.18 -8.67
CA ALA A 147 -12.14 -14.40 -9.29
C ALA A 147 -13.40 -14.91 -8.57
N HIS A 148 -14.48 -15.13 -9.32
CA HIS A 148 -15.72 -15.71 -8.80
C HIS A 148 -15.51 -17.19 -8.49
N ALA A 149 -15.00 -17.49 -7.29
CA ALA A 149 -14.97 -18.84 -6.80
C ALA A 149 -16.36 -19.22 -6.26
N ASN A 150 -16.87 -20.40 -6.65
CA ASN A 150 -18.11 -20.95 -6.11
C ASN A 150 -18.01 -21.36 -4.62
N VAL A 151 -16.90 -21.04 -3.98
CA VAL A 151 -16.58 -21.36 -2.58
C VAL A 151 -16.42 -20.05 -1.81
N ILE A 152 -17.15 -19.94 -0.71
CA ILE A 152 -16.96 -18.84 0.24
C ILE A 152 -15.59 -19.03 0.90
N PRO A 153 -14.61 -18.14 0.69
CA PRO A 153 -13.31 -18.27 1.31
C PRO A 153 -13.42 -18.14 2.83
N GLN A 154 -12.55 -18.80 3.58
CA GLN A 154 -12.48 -18.56 5.01
C GLN A 154 -12.11 -17.09 5.28
N PRO A 155 -12.85 -16.36 6.14
CA PRO A 155 -12.64 -14.93 6.34
C PRO A 155 -11.20 -14.56 6.72
N ALA A 156 -10.54 -15.38 7.57
CA ALA A 156 -9.16 -15.15 7.96
C ALA A 156 -8.17 -15.28 6.80
N MET A 157 -8.37 -16.27 5.92
CA MET A 157 -7.52 -16.46 4.74
C MET A 157 -7.76 -15.34 3.72
N LEU A 158 -9.01 -14.89 3.55
CA LEU A 158 -9.34 -13.76 2.69
C LEU A 158 -8.68 -12.48 3.20
N LEU A 159 -8.75 -12.21 4.51
CA LEU A 159 -8.08 -11.06 5.13
C LEU A 159 -6.58 -11.07 4.89
N CYS A 160 -5.91 -12.21 5.10
CA CYS A 160 -4.47 -12.32 4.84
C CYS A 160 -4.14 -12.13 3.35
N SER A 161 -4.93 -12.71 2.45
CA SER A 161 -4.74 -12.57 1.01
C SER A 161 -4.92 -11.12 0.54
N LEU A 162 -5.94 -10.42 1.03
CA LEU A 162 -6.16 -9.00 0.78
C LEU A 162 -5.04 -8.14 1.39
N THR A 163 -4.55 -8.50 2.59
CA THR A 163 -3.42 -7.81 3.22
C THR A 163 -2.17 -7.91 2.35
N ILE A 164 -1.86 -9.08 1.79
CA ILE A 164 -0.75 -9.26 0.85
C ILE A 164 -0.94 -8.39 -0.38
N PHE A 165 -2.11 -8.47 -1.01
CA PHE A 165 -2.39 -7.73 -2.24
C PHE A 165 -2.27 -6.21 -2.05
N ILE A 166 -2.97 -5.67 -1.04
CA ILE A 166 -3.00 -4.22 -0.76
C ILE A 166 -1.59 -3.72 -0.39
N ASN A 167 -0.89 -4.42 0.49
CA ASN A 167 0.40 -3.95 0.99
C ASN A 167 1.53 -4.12 -0.04
N LEU A 168 1.50 -5.14 -0.90
CA LEU A 168 2.40 -5.21 -2.06
C LEU A 168 2.12 -4.06 -3.05
N SER A 169 0.85 -3.75 -3.29
CA SER A 169 0.48 -2.62 -4.14
C SER A 169 1.03 -1.31 -3.57
N LEU A 170 0.81 -1.05 -2.28
CA LEU A 170 1.32 0.16 -1.59
C LEU A 170 2.86 0.19 -1.59
N PHE A 171 3.52 -0.94 -1.36
CA PHE A 171 4.97 -1.06 -1.39
C PHE A 171 5.55 -0.67 -2.75
N PHE A 172 5.13 -1.31 -3.82
CA PHE A 172 5.65 -1.03 -5.16
C PHE A 172 5.26 0.35 -5.65
N PHE A 173 4.02 0.77 -5.39
CA PHE A 173 3.53 2.07 -5.80
C PHE A 173 4.34 3.21 -5.17
N ASN A 174 4.54 3.17 -3.85
CA ASN A 174 5.28 4.21 -3.14
C ASN A 174 6.78 4.21 -3.45
N LEU A 175 7.36 3.12 -3.96
CA LEU A 175 8.75 3.09 -4.42
C LEU A 175 8.94 3.66 -5.83
N LEU A 176 7.87 4.01 -6.55
CA LEU A 176 8.00 4.65 -7.85
C LEU A 176 8.68 6.02 -7.71
N PRO A 177 9.63 6.34 -8.59
CA PRO A 177 10.34 7.61 -8.56
C PRO A 177 9.50 8.75 -9.18
N ILE A 178 8.25 8.88 -8.79
CA ILE A 178 7.29 9.86 -9.31
C ILE A 178 6.71 10.66 -8.15
N PRO A 179 6.93 12.00 -8.10
CA PRO A 179 6.28 12.81 -7.06
C PRO A 179 4.75 12.71 -7.13
N PRO A 180 4.05 12.64 -5.99
CA PRO A 180 4.52 12.86 -4.60
C PRO A 180 4.87 11.58 -3.83
N LEU A 181 5.20 10.46 -4.50
CA LEU A 181 5.46 9.15 -3.87
C LEU A 181 6.83 9.12 -3.16
N ASP A 182 7.00 8.22 -2.17
CA ASP A 182 8.21 8.11 -1.35
C ASP A 182 9.48 7.87 -2.15
N GLY A 183 9.42 7.02 -3.19
CA GLY A 183 10.53 6.74 -4.10
C GLY A 183 11.05 7.99 -4.81
N SER A 184 10.21 9.02 -4.93
CA SER A 184 10.61 10.29 -5.53
C SER A 184 11.62 11.06 -4.68
N HIS A 185 11.50 11.02 -3.36
CA HIS A 185 12.46 11.64 -2.45
C HIS A 185 13.82 10.97 -2.55
N ILE A 186 13.84 9.64 -2.66
CA ILE A 186 15.07 8.87 -2.80
C ILE A 186 15.77 9.21 -4.12
N LEU A 187 15.04 9.20 -5.24
CA LEU A 187 15.60 9.57 -6.54
C LEU A 187 16.11 11.01 -6.52
N ARG A 188 15.30 11.96 -6.01
CA ARG A 188 15.67 13.37 -5.89
C ARG A 188 17.00 13.56 -5.18
N ASN A 189 17.23 12.83 -4.09
CA ASN A 189 18.45 12.89 -3.29
C ASN A 189 19.69 12.27 -3.99
N MET A 190 19.49 11.48 -5.04
CA MET A 190 20.55 10.90 -5.87
C MET A 190 20.90 11.75 -7.10
N LEU A 191 20.04 12.70 -7.48
CA LEU A 191 20.22 13.50 -8.67
C LEU A 191 21.23 14.64 -8.46
N PRO A 192 22.05 14.99 -9.48
CA PRO A 192 22.88 16.19 -9.45
C PRO A 192 22.01 17.46 -9.49
N TYR A 193 22.52 18.56 -8.93
CA TYR A 193 21.78 19.82 -8.72
C TYR A 193 20.98 20.30 -9.94
N GLY A 194 21.55 20.25 -11.14
CA GLY A 194 20.84 20.66 -12.36
C GLY A 194 19.64 19.79 -12.73
N ALA A 195 19.72 18.49 -12.45
CA ALA A 195 18.64 17.53 -12.70
C ALA A 195 17.51 17.67 -11.64
N VAL A 196 17.87 17.99 -10.39
CA VAL A 196 16.89 18.24 -9.31
C VAL A 196 15.92 19.33 -9.69
N GLN A 197 16.40 20.45 -10.28
CA GLN A 197 15.53 21.55 -10.68
C GLN A 197 14.49 21.15 -11.74
N VAL A 198 14.89 20.32 -12.71
CA VAL A 198 13.97 19.79 -13.72
C VAL A 198 13.00 18.82 -13.11
N TYR A 199 13.49 17.94 -12.23
CA TYR A 199 12.68 16.94 -11.53
C TYR A 199 11.60 17.59 -10.63
N ASP A 200 11.98 18.60 -9.84
CA ASP A 200 11.06 19.35 -8.97
C ASP A 200 10.00 20.11 -9.80
N ARG A 201 10.37 20.62 -10.99
CA ARG A 201 9.43 21.28 -11.91
C ARG A 201 8.39 20.29 -12.47
N ILE A 202 8.81 19.08 -12.82
CA ILE A 202 7.91 18.01 -13.24
C ILE A 202 6.99 17.61 -12.07
N GLY A 203 7.57 17.46 -10.88
CA GLY A 203 6.90 17.05 -9.66
C GLY A 203 5.83 18.01 -9.16
N SER A 204 6.00 19.30 -9.38
CA SER A 204 5.04 20.34 -8.95
C SER A 204 3.84 20.51 -9.89
N GLY A 205 3.83 19.83 -11.04
CA GLY A 205 2.83 20.02 -12.08
C GLY A 205 1.84 18.84 -12.22
N TRP A 206 0.83 19.06 -13.04
CA TRP A 206 -0.15 18.01 -13.43
C TRP A 206 0.49 16.82 -14.17
N ILE A 207 1.70 16.98 -14.69
CA ILE A 207 2.48 15.94 -15.36
C ILE A 207 2.75 14.75 -14.42
N SER A 208 3.06 15.00 -13.14
CA SER A 208 3.25 13.94 -12.14
C SER A 208 2.01 13.07 -11.98
N TRP A 209 0.84 13.67 -11.96
CA TRP A 209 -0.42 12.93 -11.85
C TRP A 209 -0.67 12.05 -13.09
N ILE A 210 -0.38 12.55 -14.28
CA ILE A 210 -0.46 11.77 -15.52
C ILE A 210 0.55 10.61 -15.49
N LEU A 211 1.81 10.88 -15.14
CA LEU A 211 2.83 9.84 -15.03
C LEU A 211 2.43 8.78 -14.00
N MET A 212 1.95 9.20 -12.85
CA MET A 212 1.47 8.31 -11.81
C MET A 212 0.34 7.40 -12.31
N PHE A 213 -0.61 7.93 -13.07
CA PHE A 213 -1.76 7.19 -13.59
C PHE A 213 -1.36 6.17 -14.67
N PHE A 214 -0.62 6.62 -15.69
CA PHE A 214 -0.30 5.77 -16.83
C PHE A 214 0.90 4.86 -16.57
N LEU A 215 1.97 5.39 -16.01
CA LEU A 215 3.19 4.63 -15.75
C LEU A 215 3.07 3.79 -14.47
N GLY A 216 2.39 4.32 -13.45
CA GLY A 216 2.17 3.63 -12.19
C GLY A 216 1.47 2.28 -12.38
N GLY A 217 0.38 2.24 -13.13
CA GLY A 217 -0.35 1.00 -13.45
C GLY A 217 0.50 -0.02 -14.21
N PHE A 218 1.25 0.44 -15.20
CA PHE A 218 2.15 -0.43 -15.97
C PHE A 218 3.27 -1.03 -15.10
N ILE A 219 3.96 -0.20 -14.31
CA ILE A 219 5.06 -0.62 -13.45
C ILE A 219 4.55 -1.51 -12.32
N LEU A 220 3.38 -1.19 -11.74
CA LEU A 220 2.73 -2.03 -10.74
C LEU A 220 2.49 -3.44 -11.30
N ASN A 221 1.90 -3.56 -12.47
CA ASN A 221 1.69 -4.86 -13.11
C ASN A 221 3.01 -5.59 -13.37
N LEU A 222 4.06 -4.89 -13.78
CA LEU A 222 5.38 -5.48 -14.06
C LEU A 222 6.01 -6.13 -12.82
N PHE A 223 5.84 -5.56 -11.64
CA PHE A 223 6.40 -6.08 -10.39
C PHE A 223 5.40 -6.91 -9.58
N MET A 224 4.13 -6.55 -9.59
CA MET A 224 3.08 -7.25 -8.84
C MET A 224 2.88 -8.68 -9.35
N PHE A 225 2.74 -8.89 -10.67
CA PHE A 225 2.45 -10.21 -11.24
C PHE A 225 3.53 -11.25 -10.89
N PRO A 226 4.83 -11.00 -11.13
CA PRO A 226 5.87 -11.96 -10.74
C PRO A 226 5.89 -12.23 -9.23
N THR A 227 5.73 -11.18 -8.41
CA THR A 227 5.75 -11.33 -6.94
C THR A 227 4.57 -12.16 -6.46
N LEU A 228 3.36 -11.89 -6.95
CA LEU A 228 2.18 -12.67 -6.62
C LEU A 228 2.33 -14.13 -7.08
N THR A 229 2.89 -14.36 -8.26
CA THR A 229 3.17 -15.72 -8.76
C THR A 229 4.14 -16.46 -7.84
N LEU A 230 5.19 -15.80 -7.35
CA LEU A 230 6.11 -16.37 -6.38
C LEU A 230 5.42 -16.70 -5.04
N VAL A 231 4.60 -15.80 -4.53
CA VAL A 231 3.80 -16.01 -3.31
C VAL A 231 2.87 -17.21 -3.48
N PHE A 232 2.17 -17.31 -4.60
CA PHE A 232 1.30 -18.44 -4.91
C PHE A 232 2.05 -19.76 -5.02
N SER A 233 3.14 -19.77 -5.79
CA SER A 233 3.96 -20.96 -5.96
C SER A 233 4.48 -21.47 -4.60
N ALA A 234 4.96 -20.55 -3.75
CA ALA A 234 5.42 -20.93 -2.42
C ALA A 234 4.31 -21.55 -1.54
N LEU A 235 3.09 -21.02 -1.61
CA LEU A 235 1.95 -21.55 -0.84
C LEU A 235 1.39 -22.87 -1.40
N GLN A 236 1.57 -23.14 -2.70
CA GLN A 236 1.15 -24.40 -3.33
C GLN A 236 2.03 -25.59 -2.96
N HIS A 237 3.30 -25.35 -2.66
CA HIS A 237 4.29 -26.37 -2.36
C HIS A 237 4.43 -26.68 -0.86
N LEU A 238 3.56 -26.08 -0.01
CA LEU A 238 3.42 -26.41 1.41
C LEU A 238 2.45 -27.56 1.63
#